data_17194b3137eb3ad6ca9d6003afdc5d14
#
_entry.id   17194b3137eb3ad6ca9d6003afdc5d14
#
_cell.length_a   1.000
_cell.length_b   1.000
_cell.length_c   1.000
_cell.angle_alpha   90.00
_cell.angle_beta   90.00
_cell.angle_gamma   90.00
#
_symmetry.space_group_name_H-M   'P 1'
#
loop_
_entity.id
_entity.type
_entity.pdbx_description
1 polymer ?
#
loop_
_entity_poly.entity_id
_entity_poly.type
_entity_poly.pdbx_seq_one_letter_code
_entity_poly.pdbx_strand_id
1 'polypeptide(L)'
;MLVERLKQQLGFVMEIDKLKHIYRQNLVADGSRRENDVEHSWHLAVMAVILQEYTAEPVDLLKVMKMVLLHDLVEIDAGDTFCYDAEAGLDKEERELKAADRLYGLLPPEQGAELRALWDEFEAGKSAEAKFAICLDRLQPFLNNYHTQGGTWRMHNVASTQVRKRMAPVGECSPRLGELVENLIEDAIAQGLLGTVPRSKETN
;
A
#
# COMPACT_ATOMS: atom_id res chain seq x y z
N MET A 1 -3.11 -31.67 19.74
CA MET A 1 -3.90 -30.89 18.76
C MET A 1 -4.05 -29.43 19.16
N LEU A 2 -4.73 -29.06 20.26
CA LEU A 2 -4.95 -27.62 20.60
C LEU A 2 -3.64 -26.84 20.86
N VAL A 3 -2.70 -27.45 21.57
CA VAL A 3 -1.38 -26.83 21.89
C VAL A 3 -0.55 -26.61 20.62
N GLU A 4 -0.60 -27.51 19.65
CA GLU A 4 0.13 -27.38 18.40
C GLU A 4 -0.44 -26.28 17.52
N ARG A 5 -1.76 -26.19 17.41
CA ARG A 5 -2.44 -25.10 16.73
C ARG A 5 -2.06 -23.73 17.32
N LEU A 6 -2.09 -23.62 18.64
CA LEU A 6 -1.69 -22.38 19.32
C LEU A 6 -0.23 -22.02 19.06
N LYS A 7 0.69 -22.99 19.03
CA LYS A 7 2.10 -22.75 18.70
C LYS A 7 2.27 -22.20 17.29
N GLN A 8 1.57 -22.75 16.29
CA GLN A 8 1.59 -22.23 14.93
C GLN A 8 1.11 -20.77 14.87
N GLN A 9 0.00 -20.47 15.54
CA GLN A 9 -0.56 -19.10 15.58
C GLN A 9 0.41 -18.12 16.26
N LEU A 10 0.99 -18.50 17.41
CA LEU A 10 1.98 -17.66 18.09
C LEU A 10 3.27 -17.52 17.25
N GLY A 11 3.68 -18.57 16.54
CA GLY A 11 4.81 -18.52 15.60
C GLY A 11 4.57 -17.49 14.50
N PHE A 12 3.39 -17.49 13.90
CA PHE A 12 2.99 -16.49 12.90
C PHE A 12 2.98 -15.07 13.50
N VAL A 13 2.39 -14.89 14.70
CA VAL A 13 2.36 -13.57 15.38
C VAL A 13 3.77 -13.04 15.63
N MET A 14 4.72 -13.90 15.99
CA MET A 14 6.11 -13.48 16.15
C MET A 14 6.83 -13.23 14.81
N GLU A 15 6.46 -13.97 13.77
CA GLU A 15 7.04 -13.78 12.44
C GLU A 15 6.66 -12.42 11.83
N ILE A 16 5.40 -12.02 11.96
CA ILE A 16 4.94 -10.72 11.43
C ILE A 16 5.52 -9.51 12.18
N ASP A 17 6.13 -9.69 13.34
CA ASP A 17 6.87 -8.61 14.04
C ASP A 17 8.00 -8.04 13.18
N LYS A 18 8.55 -8.83 12.25
CA LYS A 18 9.60 -8.41 11.32
C LYS A 18 9.17 -7.29 10.38
N LEU A 19 7.87 -7.14 10.11
CA LEU A 19 7.34 -6.06 9.27
C LEU A 19 7.69 -4.67 9.81
N LYS A 20 7.94 -4.54 11.10
CA LYS A 20 8.41 -3.29 11.73
C LYS A 20 9.75 -2.80 11.21
N HIS A 21 10.52 -3.67 10.56
CA HIS A 21 11.84 -3.38 10.01
C HIS A 21 11.83 -3.17 8.48
N ILE A 22 10.67 -3.29 7.84
CA ILE A 22 10.50 -3.00 6.43
C ILE A 22 10.11 -1.53 6.29
N TYR A 23 10.92 -0.77 5.56
CA TYR A 23 10.78 0.67 5.42
C TYR A 23 10.43 1.03 3.98
N ARG A 24 9.35 1.77 3.84
CA ARG A 24 8.87 2.33 2.57
C ARG A 24 9.80 3.46 2.09
N GLN A 25 9.69 3.83 0.82
CA GLN A 25 10.37 5.03 0.32
C GLN A 25 9.70 6.32 0.83
N ASN A 26 8.44 6.26 1.20
CA ASN A 26 7.67 7.40 1.68
C ASN A 26 8.14 7.87 3.07
N LEU A 27 8.08 9.18 3.27
CA LEU A 27 8.28 9.77 4.58
C LEU A 27 6.96 9.79 5.36
N VAL A 28 7.02 9.75 6.69
CA VAL A 28 5.89 10.14 7.54
C VAL A 28 5.52 11.60 7.28
N ALA A 29 4.28 12.01 7.58
CA ALA A 29 3.71 13.30 7.16
C ALA A 29 4.48 14.54 7.65
N ASP A 30 5.25 14.44 8.73
CA ASP A 30 6.12 15.51 9.22
C ASP A 30 7.52 15.54 8.56
N GLY A 31 7.80 14.57 7.67
CA GLY A 31 9.06 14.48 6.94
C GLY A 31 10.27 14.00 7.75
N SER A 32 10.10 13.63 9.02
CA SER A 32 11.20 13.34 9.94
C SER A 32 11.95 12.04 9.64
N ARG A 33 11.27 11.04 9.07
CA ARG A 33 11.84 9.72 8.77
C ARG A 33 11.01 8.99 7.73
N ARG A 34 11.55 7.85 7.27
CA ARG A 34 10.76 6.90 6.48
C ARG A 34 9.68 6.24 7.33
N GLU A 35 8.54 5.99 6.70
CA GLU A 35 7.44 5.19 7.24
C GLU A 35 7.81 3.70 7.15
N ASN A 36 7.40 2.88 8.11
CA ASN A 36 7.44 1.42 7.97
C ASN A 36 6.06 0.84 7.60
N ASP A 37 6.03 -0.40 7.13
CA ASP A 37 4.79 -1.02 6.63
C ASP A 37 3.74 -1.26 7.71
N VAL A 38 4.13 -1.41 8.98
CA VAL A 38 3.18 -1.53 10.10
C VAL A 38 2.43 -0.22 10.31
N GLU A 39 3.16 0.92 10.28
CA GLU A 39 2.57 2.25 10.41
C GLU A 39 1.65 2.56 9.25
N HIS A 40 2.06 2.20 8.03
CA HIS A 40 1.26 2.30 6.83
C HIS A 40 -0.04 1.49 6.96
N SER A 41 0.05 0.20 7.22
CA SER A 41 -1.11 -0.70 7.33
C SER A 41 -2.08 -0.26 8.44
N TRP A 42 -1.57 0.18 9.60
CA TRP A 42 -2.39 0.77 10.66
C TRP A 42 -3.11 2.04 10.19
N HIS A 43 -2.41 2.92 9.48
CA HIS A 43 -3.00 4.16 8.97
C HIS A 43 -4.10 3.88 7.97
N LEU A 44 -3.89 2.91 7.03
CA LEU A 44 -4.92 2.47 6.10
C LEU A 44 -6.18 1.93 6.80
N ALA A 45 -6.00 1.14 7.87
CA ALA A 45 -7.13 0.60 8.64
C ALA A 45 -7.97 1.72 9.27
N VAL A 46 -7.33 2.77 9.81
CA VAL A 46 -8.03 3.94 10.33
C VAL A 46 -8.70 4.74 9.20
N MET A 47 -8.01 4.93 8.07
CA MET A 47 -8.60 5.59 6.89
C MET A 47 -9.82 4.83 6.37
N ALA A 48 -9.82 3.50 6.38
CA ALA A 48 -10.95 2.68 5.97
C ALA A 48 -12.20 3.00 6.81
N VAL A 49 -12.06 3.10 8.13
CA VAL A 49 -13.16 3.45 9.04
C VAL A 49 -13.74 4.84 8.74
N ILE A 50 -12.87 5.81 8.41
CA ILE A 50 -13.27 7.21 8.22
C ILE A 50 -13.81 7.45 6.81
N LEU A 51 -13.19 6.85 5.77
CA LEU A 51 -13.44 7.18 4.37
C LEU A 51 -14.42 6.24 3.66
N GLN A 52 -14.93 5.18 4.33
CA GLN A 52 -15.91 4.26 3.72
C GLN A 52 -17.18 4.96 3.17
N GLU A 53 -17.54 6.11 3.72
CA GLU A 53 -18.69 6.89 3.25
C GLU A 53 -18.52 7.45 1.82
N TYR A 54 -17.29 7.46 1.29
CA TYR A 54 -16.97 7.96 -0.06
C TYR A 54 -16.88 6.85 -1.11
N THR A 55 -17.05 5.58 -0.75
CA THR A 55 -17.02 4.47 -1.73
C THR A 55 -18.22 4.54 -2.66
N ALA A 56 -18.01 4.21 -3.95
CA ALA A 56 -19.09 4.16 -4.93
C ALA A 56 -20.06 2.98 -4.69
N GLU A 57 -19.55 1.89 -4.14
CA GLU A 57 -20.29 0.68 -3.81
C GLU A 57 -20.19 0.38 -2.30
N PRO A 58 -21.22 -0.23 -1.68
CA PRO A 58 -21.12 -0.69 -0.29
C PRO A 58 -20.01 -1.72 -0.13
N VAL A 59 -19.27 -1.66 0.97
CA VAL A 59 -18.17 -2.56 1.29
C VAL A 59 -18.35 -3.19 2.68
N ASP A 60 -17.87 -4.43 2.85
CA ASP A 60 -17.66 -5.02 4.16
C ASP A 60 -16.39 -4.40 4.79
N LEU A 61 -16.60 -3.45 5.71
CA LEU A 61 -15.50 -2.74 6.37
C LEU A 61 -14.54 -3.68 7.09
N LEU A 62 -15.04 -4.74 7.75
CA LEU A 62 -14.17 -5.69 8.44
C LEU A 62 -13.25 -6.41 7.46
N LYS A 63 -13.77 -6.76 6.29
CA LYS A 63 -12.99 -7.40 5.22
C LYS A 63 -11.94 -6.44 4.66
N VAL A 64 -12.28 -5.18 4.40
CA VAL A 64 -11.33 -4.14 3.99
C VAL A 64 -10.22 -3.97 5.03
N MET A 65 -10.57 -3.87 6.32
CA MET A 65 -9.57 -3.75 7.40
C MET A 65 -8.64 -4.95 7.45
N LYS A 66 -9.16 -6.17 7.29
CA LYS A 66 -8.31 -7.38 7.18
C LYS A 66 -7.37 -7.28 5.99
N MET A 67 -7.86 -6.88 4.80
CA MET A 67 -7.04 -6.73 3.61
C MET A 67 -5.88 -5.74 3.82
N VAL A 68 -6.16 -4.53 4.29
CA VAL A 68 -5.11 -3.51 4.47
C VAL A 68 -4.12 -3.82 5.60
N LEU A 69 -4.50 -4.67 6.57
CA LEU A 69 -3.58 -5.15 7.60
C LEU A 69 -2.70 -6.31 7.14
N LEU A 70 -3.10 -7.02 6.07
CA LEU A 70 -2.43 -8.24 5.60
C LEU A 70 -1.63 -8.03 4.31
N HIS A 71 -1.95 -6.98 3.50
CA HIS A 71 -1.45 -6.86 2.13
C HIS A 71 0.07 -6.78 2.03
N ASP A 72 0.73 -6.03 2.92
CA ASP A 72 2.18 -5.84 2.93
C ASP A 72 2.93 -6.88 3.79
N LEU A 73 2.26 -7.87 4.42
CA LEU A 73 2.98 -8.90 5.20
C LEU A 73 4.00 -9.67 4.35
N VAL A 74 3.72 -9.85 3.07
CA VAL A 74 4.61 -10.52 2.11
C VAL A 74 5.94 -9.79 1.94
N GLU A 75 6.01 -8.50 2.23
CA GLU A 75 7.22 -7.70 2.13
C GLU A 75 8.28 -8.06 3.17
N ILE A 76 7.93 -8.81 4.21
CA ILE A 76 8.90 -9.41 5.14
C ILE A 76 9.98 -10.20 4.40
N ASP A 77 9.60 -10.91 3.33
CA ASP A 77 10.52 -11.69 2.49
C ASP A 77 10.80 -11.02 1.15
N ALA A 78 9.79 -10.40 0.55
CA ALA A 78 9.89 -9.79 -0.76
C ALA A 78 10.59 -8.41 -0.74
N GLY A 79 10.52 -7.69 0.39
CA GLY A 79 10.95 -6.30 0.52
C GLY A 79 9.99 -5.30 -0.14
N ASP A 80 9.92 -4.08 0.40
CA ASP A 80 9.16 -2.98 -0.23
C ASP A 80 9.71 -2.66 -1.61
N THR A 81 8.84 -2.62 -2.60
CA THR A 81 9.19 -2.26 -3.98
C THR A 81 8.62 -0.89 -4.32
N PHE A 82 9.48 0.09 -4.58
CA PHE A 82 9.05 1.44 -4.92
C PHE A 82 8.19 1.45 -6.17
N CYS A 83 6.97 1.96 -6.06
CA CYS A 83 5.93 1.87 -7.10
C CYS A 83 6.26 2.59 -8.43
N TYR A 84 7.28 3.44 -8.46
CA TYR A 84 7.77 4.12 -9.66
C TYR A 84 9.07 3.51 -10.20
N ASP A 85 9.60 2.44 -9.59
CA ASP A 85 10.77 1.70 -10.06
C ASP A 85 10.33 0.53 -10.96
N ALA A 86 10.44 0.72 -12.28
CA ALA A 86 10.01 -0.28 -13.24
C ALA A 86 10.93 -1.52 -13.27
N GLU A 87 12.22 -1.38 -12.94
CA GLU A 87 13.16 -2.50 -12.92
C GLU A 87 12.93 -3.40 -11.70
N ALA A 88 12.77 -2.79 -10.51
CA ALA A 88 12.48 -3.53 -9.29
C ALA A 88 11.09 -4.21 -9.31
N GLY A 89 10.20 -3.77 -10.20
CA GLY A 89 8.88 -4.37 -10.39
C GLY A 89 8.84 -5.65 -11.22
N LEU A 90 9.93 -6.01 -11.94
CA LEU A 90 9.91 -7.11 -12.92
C LEU A 90 9.71 -8.51 -12.28
N ASP A 91 10.24 -8.74 -11.09
CA ASP A 91 10.14 -10.01 -10.36
C ASP A 91 9.28 -9.91 -9.09
N LYS A 92 8.63 -8.76 -8.88
CA LYS A 92 7.84 -8.46 -7.68
C LYS A 92 6.78 -9.53 -7.43
N GLU A 93 5.96 -9.83 -8.43
CA GLU A 93 4.88 -10.81 -8.31
C GLU A 93 5.40 -12.19 -7.88
N GLU A 94 6.50 -12.68 -8.48
CA GLU A 94 7.07 -13.98 -8.12
C GLU A 94 7.61 -13.99 -6.69
N ARG A 95 8.26 -12.91 -6.24
CA ARG A 95 8.78 -12.78 -4.86
C ARG A 95 7.64 -12.77 -3.86
N GLU A 96 6.59 -11.99 -4.13
CA GLU A 96 5.42 -11.87 -3.25
C GLU A 96 4.62 -13.16 -3.17
N LEU A 97 4.42 -13.89 -4.28
CA LEU A 97 3.78 -15.20 -4.27
C LEU A 97 4.53 -16.21 -3.39
N LYS A 98 5.86 -16.28 -3.50
CA LYS A 98 6.70 -17.15 -2.64
C LYS A 98 6.61 -16.74 -1.17
N ALA A 99 6.62 -15.45 -0.90
CA ALA A 99 6.48 -14.91 0.45
C ALA A 99 5.10 -15.26 1.06
N ALA A 100 4.04 -15.11 0.29
CA ALA A 100 2.68 -15.46 0.69
C ALA A 100 2.56 -16.95 1.01
N ASP A 101 3.09 -17.84 0.15
CA ASP A 101 3.10 -19.29 0.37
C ASP A 101 3.80 -19.64 1.70
N ARG A 102 4.96 -19.03 1.97
CA ARG A 102 5.70 -19.26 3.21
C ARG A 102 4.98 -18.71 4.43
N LEU A 103 4.57 -17.45 4.41
CA LEU A 103 4.02 -16.76 5.58
C LEU A 103 2.68 -17.34 5.99
N TYR A 104 1.73 -17.43 5.07
CA TYR A 104 0.41 -17.99 5.39
C TYR A 104 0.47 -19.48 5.67
N GLY A 105 1.49 -20.21 5.14
CA GLY A 105 1.77 -21.59 5.47
C GLY A 105 2.25 -21.85 6.90
N LEU A 106 2.62 -20.82 7.67
CA LEU A 106 2.95 -20.95 9.10
C LEU A 106 1.72 -21.17 9.97
N LEU A 107 0.55 -20.75 9.51
CA LEU A 107 -0.71 -20.87 10.21
C LEU A 107 -1.30 -22.30 10.09
N PRO A 108 -2.26 -22.68 10.97
CA PRO A 108 -3.11 -23.83 10.73
C PRO A 108 -3.73 -23.77 9.32
N PRO A 109 -3.82 -24.90 8.58
CA PRO A 109 -4.13 -24.89 7.15
C PRO A 109 -5.38 -24.09 6.76
N GLU A 110 -6.48 -24.24 7.52
CA GLU A 110 -7.72 -23.54 7.25
C GLU A 110 -7.60 -22.03 7.47
N GLN A 111 -6.86 -21.59 8.51
CA GLN A 111 -6.65 -20.18 8.82
C GLN A 111 -5.66 -19.56 7.82
N GLY A 112 -4.61 -20.29 7.47
CA GLY A 112 -3.66 -19.87 6.45
C GLY A 112 -4.34 -19.69 5.09
N ALA A 113 -5.22 -20.61 4.70
CA ALA A 113 -5.98 -20.52 3.46
C ALA A 113 -6.95 -19.31 3.46
N GLU A 114 -7.61 -19.03 4.59
CA GLU A 114 -8.49 -17.84 4.71
C GLU A 114 -7.70 -16.55 4.49
N LEU A 115 -6.56 -16.36 5.18
CA LEU A 115 -5.77 -15.13 5.08
C LEU A 115 -5.10 -15.01 3.72
N ARG A 116 -4.64 -16.12 3.13
CA ARG A 116 -4.11 -16.15 1.77
C ARG A 116 -5.15 -15.71 0.75
N ALA A 117 -6.39 -16.21 0.86
CA ALA A 117 -7.46 -15.81 -0.04
C ALA A 117 -7.80 -14.32 0.03
N LEU A 118 -7.70 -13.69 1.22
CA LEU A 118 -7.87 -12.25 1.37
C LEU A 118 -6.74 -11.46 0.69
N TRP A 119 -5.51 -11.94 0.79
CA TRP A 119 -4.37 -11.36 0.10
C TRP A 119 -4.49 -11.52 -1.43
N ASP A 120 -4.82 -12.71 -1.92
CA ASP A 120 -5.05 -12.97 -3.35
C ASP A 120 -6.18 -12.08 -3.91
N GLU A 121 -7.24 -11.84 -3.12
CA GLU A 121 -8.35 -10.97 -3.52
C GLU A 121 -7.92 -9.50 -3.57
N PHE A 122 -7.09 -9.04 -2.62
CA PHE A 122 -6.49 -7.71 -2.65
C PHE A 122 -5.65 -7.53 -3.92
N GLU A 123 -4.73 -8.44 -4.20
CA GLU A 123 -3.88 -8.38 -5.40
C GLU A 123 -4.70 -8.43 -6.71
N ALA A 124 -5.78 -9.21 -6.75
CA ALA A 124 -6.67 -9.25 -7.91
C ALA A 124 -7.41 -7.92 -8.16
N GLY A 125 -7.68 -7.11 -7.13
CA GLY A 125 -8.27 -5.78 -7.23
C GLY A 125 -9.67 -5.71 -7.84
N LYS A 126 -10.47 -6.80 -7.77
CA LYS A 126 -11.74 -6.91 -8.52
C LYS A 126 -12.96 -6.62 -7.67
N SER A 127 -13.00 -7.08 -6.41
CA SER A 127 -14.13 -6.82 -5.51
C SER A 127 -14.19 -5.35 -5.06
N ALA A 128 -15.34 -4.91 -4.59
CA ALA A 128 -15.52 -3.56 -4.06
C ALA A 128 -14.58 -3.32 -2.87
N GLU A 129 -14.41 -4.33 -2.00
CA GLU A 129 -13.49 -4.27 -0.85
C GLU A 129 -12.03 -4.14 -1.30
N ALA A 130 -11.58 -4.95 -2.27
CA ALA A 130 -10.21 -4.88 -2.79
C ALA A 130 -9.93 -3.55 -3.48
N LYS A 131 -10.87 -3.03 -4.29
CA LYS A 131 -10.75 -1.72 -4.91
C LYS A 131 -10.62 -0.60 -3.87
N PHE A 132 -11.42 -0.68 -2.79
CA PHE A 132 -11.34 0.31 -1.73
C PHE A 132 -10.05 0.19 -0.93
N ALA A 133 -9.60 -1.02 -0.61
CA ALA A 133 -8.31 -1.24 0.06
C ALA A 133 -7.15 -0.69 -0.79
N ILE A 134 -7.11 -0.95 -2.10
CA ILE A 134 -6.13 -0.41 -3.05
C ILE A 134 -6.24 1.12 -3.16
N CYS A 135 -7.46 1.67 -3.15
CA CYS A 135 -7.66 3.12 -3.12
C CYS A 135 -6.95 3.75 -1.93
N LEU A 136 -7.10 3.18 -0.73
CA LEU A 136 -6.48 3.67 0.51
C LEU A 136 -4.95 3.50 0.45
N ASP A 137 -4.45 2.35 0.01
CA ASP A 137 -3.03 2.07 -0.18
C ASP A 137 -2.34 3.09 -1.08
N ARG A 138 -3.03 3.59 -2.10
CA ARG A 138 -2.50 4.63 -3.00
C ARG A 138 -2.66 6.04 -2.44
N LEU A 139 -3.80 6.32 -1.78
CA LEU A 139 -4.12 7.64 -1.28
C LEU A 139 -3.19 8.06 -0.13
N GLN A 140 -2.87 7.17 0.80
CA GLN A 140 -2.07 7.50 1.97
C GLN A 140 -0.65 7.96 1.60
N PRO A 141 0.16 7.24 0.79
CA PRO A 141 1.48 7.70 0.38
C PRO A 141 1.43 8.96 -0.50
N PHE A 142 0.36 9.14 -1.27
CA PHE A 142 0.14 10.36 -2.04
C PHE A 142 -0.01 11.57 -1.12
N LEU A 143 -0.83 11.48 -0.07
CA LEU A 143 -1.01 12.53 0.93
C LEU A 143 0.30 12.81 1.68
N ASN A 144 1.06 11.77 2.05
CA ASN A 144 2.38 11.93 2.66
C ASN A 144 3.33 12.73 1.76
N ASN A 145 3.39 12.41 0.46
CA ASN A 145 4.20 13.15 -0.49
C ASN A 145 3.76 14.62 -0.62
N TYR A 146 2.47 14.87 -0.68
CA TYR A 146 1.93 16.23 -0.73
C TYR A 146 2.33 17.04 0.52
N HIS A 147 2.12 16.49 1.70
CA HIS A 147 2.42 17.16 2.97
C HIS A 147 3.92 17.31 3.27
N THR A 148 4.77 16.45 2.71
CA THR A 148 6.23 16.54 2.82
C THR A 148 6.88 17.36 1.69
N GLN A 149 6.14 18.31 1.11
CA GLN A 149 6.67 19.22 0.08
C GLN A 149 7.23 18.47 -1.15
N GLY A 150 6.53 17.46 -1.59
CA GLY A 150 6.91 16.62 -2.73
C GLY A 150 7.82 15.45 -2.38
N GLY A 151 8.19 15.25 -1.12
CA GLY A 151 8.85 14.08 -0.57
C GLY A 151 9.60 13.20 -1.58
N THR A 152 9.14 11.95 -1.74
CA THR A 152 9.74 10.99 -2.68
C THR A 152 9.54 11.39 -4.16
N TRP A 153 8.53 12.19 -4.52
CA TRP A 153 8.38 12.66 -5.90
C TRP A 153 9.62 13.45 -6.35
N ARG A 154 10.11 14.34 -5.50
CA ARG A 154 11.31 15.16 -5.79
C ARG A 154 12.58 14.31 -5.71
N MET A 155 12.69 13.43 -4.72
CA MET A 155 13.87 12.55 -4.56
C MET A 155 14.07 11.62 -5.78
N HIS A 156 12.99 11.15 -6.38
CA HIS A 156 13.03 10.19 -7.49
C HIS A 156 12.63 10.79 -8.84
N ASN A 157 12.50 12.12 -8.94
CA ASN A 157 12.11 12.83 -10.17
C ASN A 157 10.81 12.30 -10.80
N VAL A 158 9.82 12.00 -9.96
CA VAL A 158 8.52 11.48 -10.40
C VAL A 158 7.73 12.60 -11.10
N ALA A 159 7.20 12.30 -12.29
CA ALA A 159 6.37 13.24 -13.05
C ALA A 159 4.89 13.13 -12.69
N SER A 160 4.13 14.22 -12.88
CA SER A 160 2.69 14.27 -12.62
C SER A 160 1.91 13.22 -13.44
N THR A 161 2.36 12.89 -14.64
CA THR A 161 1.76 11.83 -15.46
C THR A 161 1.87 10.46 -14.81
N GLN A 162 2.98 10.15 -14.14
CA GLN A 162 3.17 8.90 -13.39
C GLN A 162 2.27 8.89 -12.14
N VAL A 163 2.19 10.03 -11.43
CA VAL A 163 1.31 10.17 -10.26
C VAL A 163 -0.16 9.97 -10.66
N ARG A 164 -0.64 10.66 -11.73
CA ARG A 164 -2.01 10.48 -12.25
C ARG A 164 -2.30 9.03 -12.61
N LYS A 165 -1.36 8.36 -13.30
CA LYS A 165 -1.51 6.94 -13.63
C LYS A 165 -1.64 6.07 -12.37
N ARG A 166 -0.81 6.34 -11.35
CA ARG A 166 -0.86 5.60 -10.07
C ARG A 166 -2.16 5.84 -9.32
N MET A 167 -2.72 7.06 -9.40
CA MET A 167 -3.91 7.47 -8.68
C MET A 167 -5.23 7.16 -9.40
N ALA A 168 -5.21 6.73 -10.66
CA ALA A 168 -6.43 6.43 -11.43
C ALA A 168 -7.44 5.53 -10.69
N PRO A 169 -7.04 4.42 -10.02
CA PRO A 169 -7.97 3.58 -9.25
C PRO A 169 -8.66 4.27 -8.08
N VAL A 170 -8.12 5.39 -7.58
CA VAL A 170 -8.80 6.16 -6.52
C VAL A 170 -10.08 6.79 -7.08
N GLY A 171 -10.02 7.36 -8.29
CA GLY A 171 -11.19 7.91 -8.97
C GLY A 171 -12.20 6.84 -9.39
N GLU A 172 -11.74 5.64 -9.75
CA GLU A 172 -12.61 4.49 -10.08
C GLU A 172 -13.38 3.99 -8.85
N CYS A 173 -12.73 3.95 -7.68
CA CYS A 173 -13.35 3.54 -6.42
C CYS A 173 -14.25 4.63 -5.84
N SER A 174 -13.82 5.88 -5.91
CA SER A 174 -14.50 7.04 -5.34
C SER A 174 -14.31 8.28 -6.21
N PRO A 175 -15.33 8.71 -6.97
CA PRO A 175 -15.25 9.93 -7.76
C PRO A 175 -14.88 11.18 -6.94
N ARG A 176 -15.35 11.27 -5.69
CA ARG A 176 -15.03 12.39 -4.80
C ARG A 176 -13.57 12.42 -4.36
N LEU A 177 -13.00 11.26 -4.01
CA LEU A 177 -11.59 11.16 -3.69
C LEU A 177 -10.72 11.38 -4.95
N GLY A 178 -11.17 10.93 -6.11
CA GLY A 178 -10.52 11.20 -7.39
C GLY A 178 -10.45 12.69 -7.72
N GLU A 179 -11.54 13.43 -7.54
CA GLU A 179 -11.58 14.88 -7.70
C GLU A 179 -10.63 15.60 -6.73
N LEU A 180 -10.63 15.19 -5.45
CA LEU A 180 -9.69 15.73 -4.47
C LEU A 180 -8.23 15.48 -4.89
N VAL A 181 -7.90 14.27 -5.31
CA VAL A 181 -6.55 13.91 -5.76
C VAL A 181 -6.11 14.75 -6.96
N GLU A 182 -6.98 14.94 -7.95
CA GLU A 182 -6.64 15.75 -9.12
C GLU A 182 -6.38 17.22 -8.73
N ASN A 183 -7.23 17.79 -7.86
CA ASN A 183 -7.02 19.16 -7.35
C ASN A 183 -5.68 19.29 -6.60
N LEU A 184 -5.30 18.29 -5.79
CA LEU A 184 -4.02 18.28 -5.08
C LEU A 184 -2.83 18.07 -6.02
N ILE A 185 -2.98 17.33 -7.12
CA ILE A 185 -1.95 17.19 -8.16
C ILE A 185 -1.71 18.54 -8.85
N GLU A 186 -2.78 19.23 -9.26
CA GLU A 186 -2.66 20.55 -9.89
C GLU A 186 -2.01 21.57 -8.94
N ASP A 187 -2.41 21.55 -7.68
CA ASP A 187 -1.81 22.42 -6.66
C ASP A 187 -0.32 22.08 -6.44
N ALA A 188 0.04 20.79 -6.36
CA ALA A 188 1.43 20.35 -6.22
C ALA A 188 2.30 20.78 -7.44
N ILE A 189 1.73 20.78 -8.65
CA ILE A 189 2.41 21.29 -9.86
C ILE A 189 2.59 22.81 -9.73
N ALA A 190 1.56 23.53 -9.36
CA ALA A 190 1.61 25.00 -9.23
C ALA A 190 2.63 25.45 -8.16
N GLN A 191 2.76 24.69 -7.07
CA GLN A 191 3.76 24.92 -6.04
C GLN A 191 5.18 24.41 -6.39
N GLY A 192 5.37 23.75 -7.53
CA GLY A 192 6.67 23.18 -7.92
C GLY A 192 7.11 21.96 -7.10
N LEU A 193 6.16 21.31 -6.40
CA LEU A 193 6.41 20.08 -5.63
C LEU A 193 6.46 18.84 -6.53
N LEU A 194 5.76 18.90 -7.67
CA LEU A 194 5.65 17.84 -8.63
C LEU A 194 5.94 18.37 -10.06
N GLY A 195 6.90 17.73 -10.74
CA GLY A 195 7.25 18.09 -12.11
C GLY A 195 6.22 17.58 -13.13
N THR A 196 6.03 18.33 -14.24
CA THR A 196 5.16 17.90 -15.34
C THR A 196 5.82 16.86 -16.24
N VAL A 197 7.15 16.86 -16.30
CA VAL A 197 7.99 15.92 -17.08
C VAL A 197 9.09 15.38 -16.17
N PRO A 198 9.50 14.10 -16.31
CA PRO A 198 10.65 13.60 -15.59
C PRO A 198 11.88 14.47 -15.90
N ARG A 199 12.56 14.96 -14.88
CA ARG A 199 13.83 15.68 -15.13
C ARG A 199 14.83 14.69 -15.68
N SER A 200 15.44 14.98 -16.82
CA SER A 200 16.57 14.22 -17.35
C SER A 200 17.65 14.15 -16.26
N LYS A 201 18.19 12.94 -16.00
CA LYS A 201 19.37 12.82 -15.15
C LYS A 201 20.44 13.71 -15.79
N GLU A 202 20.76 14.83 -15.15
CA GLU A 202 21.97 15.58 -15.50
C GLU A 202 23.14 14.64 -15.21
N THR A 203 23.77 14.14 -16.27
CA THR A 203 25.05 13.43 -16.22
C THR A 203 26.09 14.43 -15.73
N ASN A 204 26.44 14.35 -14.46
CA ASN A 204 27.67 14.92 -13.95
C ASN A 204 28.82 13.94 -14.15
#